data_1d6ec9d6bbfd00a29fe628388ca4dbc9
#
_entry.id   1d6ec9d6bbfd00a29fe628388ca4dbc9
#
_cell.length_a   1.000
_cell.length_b   1.000
_cell.length_c   1.000
_cell.angle_alpha   90.00
_cell.angle_beta   90.00
_cell.angle_gamma   90.00
#
_symmetry.space_group_name_H-M   'P 1'
#
loop_
_entity.id
_entity.type
_entity.pdbx_description
1 polymer ?
#
loop_
_entity_poly.entity_id
_entity_poly.type
_entity_poly.pdbx_seq_one_letter_code
_entity_poly.pdbx_strand_id
1 'polypeptide(L)'
;SGRHDTDEDRQDLETQAAAAKVVNTWLALEALQESREACGGAGFIAENRLVGLRQDLDVYVTFEGDNNVLLQLVGKRLVTDYGRSMAKIDVAGKARWVAERAADMTLHRTPLRRAAQSIRDTGSMARSAGHLREEDTQRELLEDRVEAMVEEVALALREARRAPAERAAAIFNANQDALIEAARAHAELLQWEAFTAALGRVRDEPTRRVLTRLRDLFGLTLIEKNLAWYLIHGRLSSQRAQAVTSYVNRLLVRLRPHARDLVDAFGLGDDQLRSVIASGAEAARQHEAREYERTQRAAGAEPINEKVLHEGQKRAGLARA
;
A
#
# COMPACT_ATOMS: atom_id res chain seq x y z
N SER A 1 -16.77 -3.74 34.23
CA SER A 1 -15.62 -3.04 34.82
C SER A 1 -15.38 -1.81 33.99
N GLY A 2 -15.73 -0.62 34.56
CA GLY A 2 -15.53 0.66 33.89
C GLY A 2 -14.04 0.92 33.71
N ARG A 3 -13.52 0.85 32.49
CA ARG A 3 -12.27 1.49 32.14
C ARG A 3 -12.50 2.98 32.29
N HIS A 4 -11.72 3.64 33.13
CA HIS A 4 -11.66 5.08 33.14
C HIS A 4 -11.05 5.49 31.81
N ASP A 5 -11.84 6.20 31.01
CA ASP A 5 -11.42 6.77 29.73
C ASP A 5 -10.43 7.92 30.04
N THR A 6 -9.15 7.68 29.83
CA THR A 6 -8.10 8.67 30.06
C THR A 6 -7.94 9.59 28.85
N ASP A 7 -7.39 10.79 29.06
CA ASP A 7 -7.07 11.68 27.94
C ASP A 7 -6.05 11.04 26.97
N GLU A 8 -5.20 10.16 27.45
CA GLU A 8 -4.25 9.41 26.65
C GLU A 8 -4.98 8.38 25.76
N ASP A 9 -5.94 7.61 26.31
CA ASP A 9 -6.76 6.67 25.55
C ASP A 9 -7.57 7.36 24.43
N ARG A 10 -8.08 8.56 24.70
CA ARG A 10 -8.79 9.36 23.69
C ARG A 10 -7.87 9.83 22.58
N GLN A 11 -6.70 10.36 22.91
CA GLN A 11 -5.71 10.80 21.93
C GLN A 11 -5.20 9.64 21.08
N ASP A 12 -5.05 8.44 21.63
CA ASP A 12 -4.68 7.24 20.90
C ASP A 12 -5.78 6.85 19.92
N LEU A 13 -7.04 6.85 20.35
CA LEU A 13 -8.18 6.57 19.50
C LEU A 13 -8.31 7.59 18.36
N GLU A 14 -8.19 8.88 18.65
CA GLU A 14 -8.20 9.96 17.66
C GLU A 14 -7.09 9.76 16.61
N THR A 15 -5.89 9.41 17.07
CA THR A 15 -4.74 9.18 16.19
C THR A 15 -4.98 7.97 15.29
N GLN A 16 -5.49 6.86 15.84
CA GLN A 16 -5.81 5.66 15.07
C GLN A 16 -6.96 5.91 14.07
N ALA A 17 -8.00 6.65 14.48
CA ALA A 17 -9.11 7.00 13.61
C ALA A 17 -8.65 7.89 12.44
N ALA A 18 -7.81 8.90 12.73
CA ALA A 18 -7.21 9.77 11.72
C ALA A 18 -6.34 8.97 10.74
N ALA A 19 -5.46 8.11 11.24
CA ALA A 19 -4.62 7.25 10.42
C ALA A 19 -5.45 6.32 9.52
N ALA A 20 -6.43 5.64 10.09
CA ALA A 20 -7.30 4.71 9.37
C ALA A 20 -8.11 5.43 8.27
N LYS A 21 -8.68 6.60 8.57
CA LYS A 21 -9.43 7.40 7.60
C LYS A 21 -8.57 7.72 6.39
N VAL A 22 -7.36 8.20 6.59
CA VAL A 22 -6.45 8.63 5.52
C VAL A 22 -6.10 7.46 4.59
N VAL A 23 -5.55 6.37 5.13
CA VAL A 23 -5.07 5.27 4.30
C VAL A 23 -6.21 4.53 3.61
N ASN A 24 -7.38 4.39 4.26
CA ASN A 24 -8.52 3.71 3.66
C ASN A 24 -9.15 4.54 2.53
N THR A 25 -9.27 5.86 2.66
CA THR A 25 -9.84 6.69 1.60
C THR A 25 -8.91 6.77 0.38
N TRP A 26 -7.60 6.87 0.57
CA TRP A 26 -6.66 6.84 -0.55
C TRP A 26 -6.61 5.46 -1.23
N LEU A 27 -6.59 4.37 -0.46
CA LEU A 27 -6.62 3.01 -1.02
C LEU A 27 -7.90 2.76 -1.83
N ALA A 28 -9.04 3.24 -1.35
CA ALA A 28 -10.31 3.11 -2.05
C ALA A 28 -10.32 3.92 -3.37
N LEU A 29 -9.75 5.14 -3.39
CA LEU A 29 -9.58 5.91 -4.63
C LEU A 29 -8.66 5.22 -5.63
N GLU A 30 -7.53 4.68 -5.17
CA GLU A 30 -6.60 3.90 -6.01
C GLU A 30 -7.32 2.68 -6.60
N ALA A 31 -8.05 1.91 -5.77
CA ALA A 31 -8.81 0.75 -6.21
C ALA A 31 -9.90 1.08 -7.23
N LEU A 32 -10.64 2.19 -7.04
CA LEU A 32 -11.64 2.66 -8.00
C LEU A 32 -11.00 3.10 -9.32
N GLN A 33 -9.86 3.79 -9.26
CA GLN A 33 -9.15 4.22 -10.45
C GLN A 33 -8.68 3.02 -11.28
N GLU A 34 -8.06 2.04 -10.64
CA GLU A 34 -7.58 0.82 -11.30
C GLU A 34 -8.73 -0.02 -11.87
N SER A 35 -9.83 -0.14 -11.11
CA SER A 35 -11.02 -0.84 -11.57
C SER A 35 -11.64 -0.17 -12.81
N ARG A 36 -11.69 1.15 -12.83
CA ARG A 36 -12.18 1.94 -13.96
C ARG A 36 -11.29 1.73 -15.21
N GLU A 37 -9.98 1.77 -15.03
CA GLU A 37 -9.03 1.54 -16.12
C GLU A 37 -9.10 0.11 -16.66
N ALA A 38 -9.24 -0.87 -15.78
CA ALA A 38 -9.39 -2.28 -16.17
C ALA A 38 -10.67 -2.54 -16.99
N CYS A 39 -11.71 -1.73 -16.81
CA CYS A 39 -12.95 -1.79 -17.60
C CYS A 39 -12.82 -1.11 -18.98
N GLY A 40 -11.69 -0.48 -19.30
CA GLY A 40 -11.51 0.24 -20.56
C GLY A 40 -12.57 1.31 -20.79
N GLY A 41 -13.12 1.38 -22.00
CA GLY A 41 -14.18 2.35 -22.34
C GLY A 41 -15.44 2.23 -21.47
N ALA A 42 -15.80 1.02 -21.05
CA ALA A 42 -16.93 0.79 -20.15
C ALA A 42 -16.75 1.45 -18.78
N GLY A 43 -15.52 1.67 -18.34
CA GLY A 43 -15.21 2.38 -17.09
C GLY A 43 -15.59 3.86 -17.08
N PHE A 44 -15.90 4.45 -18.25
CA PHE A 44 -16.34 5.84 -18.38
C PHE A 44 -17.86 6.00 -18.56
N ILE A 45 -18.58 4.90 -18.79
CA ILE A 45 -20.03 4.92 -18.99
C ILE A 45 -20.71 5.14 -17.65
N ALA A 46 -21.62 6.15 -17.59
CA ALA A 46 -22.28 6.57 -16.35
C ALA A 46 -23.09 5.44 -15.70
N GLU A 47 -23.73 4.58 -16.50
CA GLU A 47 -24.50 3.44 -16.06
C GLU A 47 -23.66 2.41 -15.28
N ASN A 48 -22.36 2.37 -15.51
CA ASN A 48 -21.41 1.52 -14.79
C ASN A 48 -20.93 2.12 -13.47
N ARG A 49 -21.28 3.37 -13.17
CA ARG A 49 -21.13 4.07 -11.90
C ARG A 49 -19.69 4.33 -11.43
N LEU A 50 -18.68 3.73 -12.03
CA LEU A 50 -17.27 3.83 -11.55
C LEU A 50 -16.79 5.29 -11.48
N VAL A 51 -17.14 6.13 -12.46
CA VAL A 51 -16.81 7.56 -12.46
C VAL A 51 -17.51 8.29 -11.34
N GLY A 52 -18.83 8.06 -11.17
CA GLY A 52 -19.61 8.68 -10.10
C GLY A 52 -19.11 8.27 -8.71
N LEU A 53 -18.89 6.98 -8.48
CA LEU A 53 -18.35 6.49 -7.21
C LEU A 53 -16.99 7.10 -6.88
N ARG A 54 -16.14 7.30 -7.90
CA ARG A 54 -14.85 7.95 -7.70
C ARG A 54 -15.01 9.41 -7.33
N GLN A 55 -15.91 10.15 -8.01
CA GLN A 55 -16.21 11.55 -7.68
C GLN A 55 -16.77 11.69 -6.25
N ASP A 56 -17.66 10.80 -5.84
CA ASP A 56 -18.19 10.77 -4.49
C ASP A 56 -17.08 10.52 -3.45
N LEU A 57 -16.18 9.60 -3.75
CA LEU A 57 -15.08 9.25 -2.85
C LEU A 57 -13.98 10.34 -2.80
N ASP A 58 -13.78 11.13 -3.86
CA ASP A 58 -12.85 12.26 -3.86
C ASP A 58 -13.21 13.29 -2.76
N VAL A 59 -14.47 13.40 -2.38
CA VAL A 59 -14.90 14.25 -1.27
C VAL A 59 -14.31 13.78 0.06
N TYR A 60 -14.20 12.46 0.26
CA TYR A 60 -13.75 11.88 1.52
C TYR A 60 -12.27 12.10 1.82
N VAL A 61 -11.44 12.45 0.84
CA VAL A 61 -10.03 12.78 1.12
C VAL A 61 -9.88 14.16 1.79
N THR A 62 -10.89 15.02 1.63
CA THR A 62 -10.93 16.37 2.21
C THR A 62 -11.95 16.49 3.33
N PHE A 63 -13.12 15.87 3.17
CA PHE A 63 -14.22 15.89 4.12
C PHE A 63 -13.85 15.13 5.42
N GLU A 64 -14.43 15.54 6.55
CA GLU A 64 -14.12 15.01 7.90
C GLU A 64 -12.63 15.12 8.27
N GLY A 65 -11.98 16.14 7.77
CA GLY A 65 -10.57 16.44 7.92
C GLY A 65 -9.76 16.05 6.69
N ASP A 66 -9.04 17.02 6.12
CA ASP A 66 -8.13 16.79 5.01
C ASP A 66 -7.08 15.75 5.37
N ASN A 67 -6.81 14.81 4.46
CA ASN A 67 -5.92 13.70 4.70
C ASN A 67 -4.50 14.13 5.10
N ASN A 68 -3.95 15.19 4.48
CA ASN A 68 -2.61 15.67 4.83
C ASN A 68 -2.61 16.34 6.21
N VAL A 69 -3.68 17.05 6.57
CA VAL A 69 -3.83 17.65 7.91
C VAL A 69 -3.96 16.56 8.97
N LEU A 70 -4.71 15.49 8.69
CA LEU A 70 -4.83 14.35 9.60
C LEU A 70 -3.48 13.63 9.77
N LEU A 71 -2.68 13.48 8.71
CA LEU A 71 -1.33 12.92 8.84
C LEU A 71 -0.39 13.82 9.65
N GLN A 72 -0.54 15.15 9.59
CA GLN A 72 0.22 16.05 10.47
C GLN A 72 -0.15 15.84 11.94
N LEU A 73 -1.44 15.60 12.24
CA LEU A 73 -1.89 15.25 13.58
C LEU A 73 -1.26 13.94 14.06
N VAL A 74 -1.33 12.90 13.23
CA VAL A 74 -0.71 11.59 13.51
C VAL A 74 0.80 11.76 13.72
N GLY A 75 1.50 12.43 12.80
CA GLY A 75 2.95 12.65 12.88
C GLY A 75 3.37 13.43 14.13
N LYS A 76 2.61 14.45 14.52
CA LYS A 76 2.83 15.20 15.75
C LYS A 76 2.74 14.28 16.98
N ARG A 77 1.77 13.36 17.01
CA ARG A 77 1.62 12.39 18.08
C ARG A 77 2.83 11.46 18.13
N LEU A 78 3.21 10.87 17.01
CA LEU A 78 4.36 9.96 16.91
C LEU A 78 5.67 10.59 17.41
N VAL A 79 5.96 11.83 16.98
CA VAL A 79 7.15 12.58 17.45
C VAL A 79 7.07 12.91 18.94
N THR A 80 5.88 13.20 19.46
CA THR A 80 5.68 13.46 20.88
C THR A 80 5.92 12.21 21.72
N ASP A 81 5.39 11.07 21.29
CA ASP A 81 5.54 9.79 21.99
C ASP A 81 6.99 9.30 21.93
N TYR A 82 7.64 9.45 20.78
CA TYR A 82 9.08 9.23 20.67
C TYR A 82 9.87 10.09 21.67
N GLY A 83 9.57 11.37 21.75
CA GLY A 83 10.21 12.26 22.70
C GLY A 83 9.97 11.86 24.16
N ARG A 84 8.78 11.37 24.50
CA ARG A 84 8.44 10.83 25.83
C ARG A 84 9.19 9.55 26.13
N SER A 85 9.29 8.63 25.17
CA SER A 85 10.04 7.39 25.33
C SER A 85 11.52 7.65 25.55
N MET A 86 12.11 8.54 24.75
CA MET A 86 13.50 8.97 24.92
C MET A 86 13.77 9.66 26.26
N ALA A 87 12.80 10.38 26.82
CA ALA A 87 12.95 11.03 28.12
C ALA A 87 13.03 10.02 29.28
N LYS A 88 12.38 8.86 29.15
CA LYS A 88 12.37 7.78 30.15
C LYS A 88 13.68 6.97 30.19
N ILE A 89 14.48 7.02 29.10
CA ILE A 89 15.76 6.30 29.03
C ILE A 89 16.79 7.03 29.90
N ASP A 90 17.52 6.29 30.72
CA ASP A 90 18.59 6.82 31.59
C ASP A 90 19.81 7.29 30.76
N VAL A 91 20.77 7.94 31.42
CA VAL A 91 21.97 8.50 30.77
C VAL A 91 22.81 7.41 30.09
N ALA A 92 22.93 6.24 30.72
CA ALA A 92 23.67 5.12 30.16
C ALA A 92 22.98 4.52 28.93
N GLY A 93 21.66 4.39 28.98
CA GLY A 93 20.84 3.96 27.85
C GLY A 93 20.90 4.94 26.67
N LYS A 94 20.88 6.25 26.93
CA LYS A 94 21.08 7.26 25.89
C LYS A 94 22.46 7.18 25.25
N ALA A 95 23.52 6.99 26.05
CA ALA A 95 24.87 6.82 25.52
C ALA A 95 24.99 5.56 24.64
N ARG A 96 24.40 4.46 25.09
CA ARG A 96 24.33 3.21 24.32
C ARG A 96 23.57 3.39 23.02
N TRP A 97 22.40 4.02 23.06
CA TRP A 97 21.59 4.32 21.87
C TRP A 97 22.36 5.17 20.85
N VAL A 98 23.07 6.23 21.31
CA VAL A 98 23.92 7.07 20.43
C VAL A 98 25.06 6.23 19.81
N ALA A 99 25.68 5.33 20.59
CA ALA A 99 26.75 4.47 20.10
C ALA A 99 26.24 3.45 19.07
N GLU A 100 25.10 2.83 19.32
CA GLU A 100 24.43 1.90 18.38
C GLU A 100 24.06 2.62 17.08
N ARG A 101 23.54 3.84 17.17
CA ARG A 101 23.21 4.66 16.01
C ARG A 101 24.43 5.07 15.19
N ALA A 102 25.49 5.51 15.85
CA ALA A 102 26.75 5.86 15.19
C ALA A 102 27.38 4.61 14.51
N ALA A 103 27.29 3.46 15.16
CA ALA A 103 27.71 2.19 14.58
C ALA A 103 26.85 1.81 13.37
N ASP A 104 25.53 2.00 13.42
CA ASP A 104 24.61 1.73 12.34
C ASP A 104 24.88 2.66 11.15
N MET A 105 25.04 3.97 11.36
CA MET A 105 25.41 4.94 10.32
C MET A 105 26.78 4.69 9.69
N THR A 106 27.77 4.25 10.46
CA THR A 106 29.09 3.89 9.94
C THR A 106 29.06 2.57 9.18
N LEU A 107 28.34 1.57 9.68
CA LEU A 107 28.16 0.27 9.03
C LEU A 107 27.39 0.40 7.70
N HIS A 108 26.41 1.32 7.62
CA HIS A 108 25.66 1.56 6.38
C HIS A 108 26.56 2.10 5.23
N ARG A 109 27.66 2.79 5.56
CA ARG A 109 28.59 3.37 4.58
C ARG A 109 29.77 2.46 4.23
N THR A 110 29.96 1.33 4.90
CA THR A 110 31.14 0.48 4.66
C THR A 110 30.87 -0.66 3.69
N PRO A 111 31.85 -1.00 2.83
CA PRO A 111 31.79 -2.19 1.96
C PRO A 111 31.63 -3.52 2.70
N LEU A 112 32.04 -3.56 3.98
CA LEU A 112 31.96 -4.74 4.86
C LEU A 112 30.52 -5.20 5.12
N ARG A 113 29.57 -4.28 5.26
CA ARG A 113 28.16 -4.67 5.44
C ARG A 113 27.57 -5.22 4.15
N ARG A 114 27.94 -4.66 2.99
CA ARG A 114 27.55 -5.24 1.69
C ARG A 114 28.09 -6.66 1.55
N ALA A 115 29.33 -6.89 1.99
CA ALA A 115 29.93 -8.22 1.99
C ALA A 115 29.25 -9.16 3.03
N ALA A 116 28.98 -8.70 4.25
CA ALA A 116 28.30 -9.49 5.28
C ALA A 116 26.83 -9.78 4.90
N GLN A 117 26.15 -8.83 4.28
CA GLN A 117 24.81 -8.99 3.74
C GLN A 117 24.81 -9.95 2.54
N SER A 118 25.80 -9.83 1.64
CA SER A 118 25.99 -10.75 0.52
C SER A 118 26.31 -12.19 0.99
N ILE A 119 27.03 -12.35 2.09
CA ILE A 119 27.31 -13.67 2.71
C ILE A 119 26.02 -14.24 3.34
N ARG A 120 25.20 -13.45 4.00
CA ARG A 120 23.88 -13.88 4.48
C ARG A 120 22.89 -14.19 3.34
N ASP A 121 23.01 -13.49 2.23
CA ASP A 121 22.20 -13.67 1.02
C ASP A 121 22.72 -14.78 0.08
N THR A 122 23.89 -15.39 0.36
CA THR A 122 24.46 -16.51 -0.43
C THR A 122 23.64 -17.82 -0.35
N GLY A 123 22.47 -17.75 0.27
CA GLY A 123 21.43 -18.76 0.14
C GLY A 123 20.55 -18.49 -1.07
N SER A 124 20.15 -19.52 -1.79
CA SER A 124 19.30 -19.44 -2.99
C SER A 124 18.16 -18.40 -2.85
N MET A 125 17.80 -17.73 -3.95
CA MET A 125 16.64 -16.84 -4.02
C MET A 125 15.36 -17.44 -3.38
N ALA A 126 15.25 -18.76 -3.37
CA ALA A 126 14.16 -19.50 -2.72
C ALA A 126 14.19 -19.39 -1.17
N ARG A 127 15.35 -19.31 -0.53
CA ARG A 127 15.47 -19.11 0.93
C ARG A 127 15.15 -17.66 1.32
N SER A 128 15.65 -16.69 0.57
CA SER A 128 15.34 -15.27 0.79
C SER A 128 13.85 -14.99 0.60
N ALA A 129 13.21 -15.64 -0.38
CA ALA A 129 11.76 -15.56 -0.58
C ALA A 129 10.97 -16.33 0.51
N GLY A 130 11.56 -17.32 1.15
CA GLY A 130 10.96 -18.04 2.29
C GLY A 130 10.74 -17.11 3.47
N HIS A 131 11.77 -16.39 3.88
CA HIS A 131 11.71 -15.44 5.00
C HIS A 131 10.74 -14.27 4.77
N LEU A 132 10.58 -13.79 3.54
CA LEU A 132 9.63 -12.73 3.22
C LEU A 132 8.15 -13.11 3.43
N ARG A 133 7.84 -14.41 3.59
CA ARG A 133 6.50 -14.92 3.93
C ARG A 133 6.22 -14.88 5.42
N GLU A 134 7.27 -14.86 6.23
CA GLU A 134 7.14 -14.86 7.67
C GLU A 134 6.51 -13.55 8.12
N GLU A 135 5.49 -13.66 8.96
CA GLU A 135 4.79 -12.52 9.53
C GLU A 135 5.75 -11.58 10.24
N ASP A 136 6.64 -12.16 11.05
CA ASP A 136 7.62 -11.42 11.83
C ASP A 136 8.58 -10.61 10.94
N THR A 137 9.01 -11.18 9.80
CA THR A 137 9.86 -10.45 8.84
C THR A 137 9.14 -9.26 8.19
N GLN A 138 7.88 -9.42 7.83
CA GLN A 138 7.10 -8.30 7.27
C GLN A 138 6.86 -7.23 8.33
N ARG A 139 6.50 -7.63 9.53
CA ARG A 139 6.32 -6.75 10.69
C ARG A 139 7.59 -5.96 10.96
N GLU A 140 8.72 -6.62 11.12
CA GLU A 140 10.03 -6.01 11.39
C GLU A 140 10.40 -4.97 10.33
N LEU A 141 10.20 -5.26 9.05
CA LEU A 141 10.49 -4.32 7.97
C LEU A 141 9.58 -3.08 8.02
N LEU A 142 8.29 -3.28 8.28
CA LEU A 142 7.32 -2.17 8.33
C LEU A 142 7.55 -1.30 9.59
N GLU A 143 7.76 -1.91 10.76
CA GLU A 143 8.06 -1.22 12.02
C GLU A 143 9.37 -0.44 11.93
N ASP A 144 10.44 -1.04 11.41
CA ASP A 144 11.75 -0.43 11.24
C ASP A 144 11.70 0.82 10.35
N ARG A 145 10.85 0.80 9.30
CA ARG A 145 10.62 1.99 8.48
C ARG A 145 9.96 3.11 9.29
N VAL A 146 8.92 2.80 10.04
CA VAL A 146 8.21 3.78 10.87
C VAL A 146 9.15 4.38 11.92
N GLU A 147 9.83 3.52 12.68
CA GLU A 147 10.75 3.94 13.74
C GLU A 147 11.86 4.85 13.22
N ALA A 148 12.52 4.44 12.13
CA ALA A 148 13.60 5.23 11.53
C ALA A 148 13.13 6.59 11.02
N MET A 149 11.95 6.66 10.37
CA MET A 149 11.40 7.91 9.85
C MET A 149 10.95 8.83 10.98
N VAL A 150 10.28 8.31 12.01
CA VAL A 150 9.86 9.09 13.20
C VAL A 150 11.07 9.65 13.93
N GLU A 151 12.10 8.83 14.10
CA GLU A 151 13.34 9.24 14.74
C GLU A 151 14.02 10.39 13.98
N GLU A 152 14.16 10.26 12.66
CA GLU A 152 14.77 11.28 11.80
C GLU A 152 14.05 12.63 11.95
N VAL A 153 12.72 12.62 11.87
CA VAL A 153 11.90 13.83 12.04
C VAL A 153 12.01 14.38 13.47
N ALA A 154 11.98 13.52 14.49
CA ALA A 154 12.11 13.94 15.89
C ALA A 154 13.46 14.63 16.16
N LEU A 155 14.53 14.11 15.57
CA LEU A 155 15.87 14.71 15.67
C LEU A 155 15.93 16.05 14.94
N ALA A 156 15.38 16.15 13.72
CA ALA A 156 15.31 17.39 12.96
C ALA A 156 14.51 18.48 13.70
N LEU A 157 13.38 18.11 14.33
CA LEU A 157 12.55 19.04 15.09
C LEU A 157 13.09 19.38 16.48
N ARG A 158 14.15 18.72 16.95
CA ARG A 158 14.73 18.97 18.27
C ARG A 158 15.23 20.41 18.43
N GLU A 159 15.80 20.98 17.39
CA GLU A 159 16.29 22.36 17.36
C GLU A 159 15.15 23.37 17.55
N ALA A 160 13.98 23.09 16.94
CA ALA A 160 12.79 23.96 17.02
C ALA A 160 12.33 24.23 18.46
N ARG A 161 12.51 23.27 19.38
CA ARG A 161 12.09 23.41 20.79
C ARG A 161 12.79 24.57 21.55
N ARG A 162 13.98 24.99 21.09
CA ARG A 162 14.79 26.02 21.72
C ARG A 162 14.94 27.26 20.84
N ALA A 163 14.41 27.23 19.64
CA ALA A 163 14.50 28.31 18.67
C ALA A 163 13.42 29.39 18.93
N PRO A 164 13.66 30.64 18.55
CA PRO A 164 12.62 31.67 18.47
C PRO A 164 11.45 31.20 17.57
N ALA A 165 10.25 31.72 17.81
CA ALA A 165 9.02 31.23 17.15
C ALA A 165 9.10 31.18 15.62
N GLU A 166 9.65 32.23 15.00
CA GLU A 166 9.83 32.31 13.56
C GLU A 166 10.76 31.21 13.01
N ARG A 167 11.89 30.98 13.68
CA ARG A 167 12.82 29.91 13.31
C ARG A 167 12.24 28.53 13.60
N ALA A 168 11.51 28.35 14.68
CA ALA A 168 10.83 27.12 15.01
C ALA A 168 9.79 26.75 13.93
N ALA A 169 9.02 27.74 13.47
CA ALA A 169 8.07 27.57 12.37
C ALA A 169 8.78 27.20 11.06
N ALA A 170 9.91 27.85 10.73
CA ALA A 170 10.69 27.53 9.54
C ALA A 170 11.25 26.10 9.58
N ILE A 171 11.78 25.65 10.73
CA ILE A 171 12.25 24.27 10.92
C ILE A 171 11.09 23.27 10.74
N PHE A 172 9.94 23.56 11.35
CA PHE A 172 8.76 22.70 11.21
C PHE A 172 8.32 22.61 9.74
N ASN A 173 8.20 23.75 9.06
CA ASN A 173 7.79 23.80 7.65
C ASN A 173 8.76 23.03 6.74
N ALA A 174 10.06 23.10 7.01
CA ALA A 174 11.07 22.37 6.24
C ALA A 174 11.01 20.84 6.44
N ASN A 175 10.33 20.34 7.47
CA ASN A 175 10.25 18.91 7.81
C ASN A 175 8.82 18.36 7.72
N GLN A 176 7.84 19.14 7.20
CA GLN A 176 6.45 18.70 7.10
C GLN A 176 6.27 17.47 6.21
N ASP A 177 6.95 17.41 5.06
CA ASP A 177 6.85 16.28 4.15
C ASP A 177 7.36 15.00 4.81
N ALA A 178 8.50 15.06 5.50
CA ALA A 178 9.04 13.91 6.22
C ALA A 178 8.11 13.46 7.36
N LEU A 179 7.49 14.42 8.06
CA LEU A 179 6.49 14.14 9.10
C LEU A 179 5.27 13.42 8.55
N ILE A 180 4.74 13.89 7.41
CA ILE A 180 3.58 13.30 6.72
C ILE A 180 3.91 11.89 6.24
N GLU A 181 5.09 11.67 5.67
CA GLU A 181 5.50 10.35 5.19
C GLU A 181 5.73 9.36 6.34
N ALA A 182 6.30 9.80 7.48
CA ALA A 182 6.40 8.96 8.68
C ALA A 182 5.02 8.58 9.23
N ALA A 183 4.09 9.52 9.25
CA ALA A 183 2.70 9.27 9.66
C ALA A 183 1.98 8.31 8.70
N ARG A 184 2.21 8.43 7.40
CA ARG A 184 1.69 7.51 6.39
C ARG A 184 2.23 6.10 6.60
N ALA A 185 3.53 5.95 6.81
CA ALA A 185 4.16 4.67 7.10
C ALA A 185 3.53 3.99 8.32
N HIS A 186 3.28 4.78 9.38
CA HIS A 186 2.60 4.29 10.58
C HIS A 186 1.15 3.86 10.30
N ALA A 187 0.39 4.64 9.54
CA ALA A 187 -0.97 4.30 9.17
C ALA A 187 -1.05 3.01 8.33
N GLU A 188 -0.10 2.82 7.40
CA GLU A 188 0.05 1.60 6.61
C GLU A 188 0.39 0.38 7.49
N LEU A 189 1.27 0.56 8.50
CA LEU A 189 1.58 -0.48 9.49
C LEU A 189 0.33 -0.86 10.29
N LEU A 190 -0.44 0.10 10.79
CA LEU A 190 -1.69 -0.15 11.52
C LEU A 190 -2.70 -0.95 10.68
N GLN A 191 -2.83 -0.67 9.38
CA GLN A 191 -3.67 -1.46 8.47
C GLN A 191 -3.19 -2.91 8.40
N TRP A 192 -1.88 -3.11 8.22
CA TRP A 192 -1.29 -4.43 8.12
C TRP A 192 -1.47 -5.22 9.42
N GLU A 193 -1.28 -4.58 10.57
CA GLU A 193 -1.49 -5.17 11.90
C GLU A 193 -2.96 -5.55 12.14
N ALA A 194 -3.89 -4.66 11.79
CA ALA A 194 -5.32 -4.92 11.90
C ALA A 194 -5.74 -6.13 11.05
N PHE A 195 -5.23 -6.22 9.82
CA PHE A 195 -5.46 -7.36 8.95
C PHE A 195 -4.90 -8.66 9.58
N THR A 196 -3.66 -8.61 10.05
CA THR A 196 -2.98 -9.75 10.69
C THR A 196 -3.75 -10.23 11.93
N ALA A 197 -4.17 -9.31 12.79
CA ALA A 197 -4.98 -9.64 13.97
C ALA A 197 -6.34 -10.26 13.60
N ALA A 198 -6.96 -9.81 12.50
CA ALA A 198 -8.22 -10.37 12.01
C ALA A 198 -8.08 -11.83 11.56
N LEU A 199 -6.94 -12.24 11.01
CA LEU A 199 -6.68 -13.63 10.59
C LEU A 199 -6.80 -14.63 11.73
N GLY A 200 -6.45 -14.22 12.96
CA GLY A 200 -6.59 -15.06 14.15
C GLY A 200 -8.03 -15.46 14.48
N ARG A 201 -9.04 -14.75 13.91
CA ARG A 201 -10.47 -15.06 14.11
C ARG A 201 -11.03 -15.99 13.03
N VAL A 202 -10.30 -16.21 11.94
CA VAL A 202 -10.75 -17.07 10.83
C VAL A 202 -10.53 -18.53 11.21
N ARG A 203 -11.62 -19.29 11.38
CA ARG A 203 -11.57 -20.70 11.81
C ARG A 203 -11.38 -21.66 10.65
N ASP A 204 -11.96 -21.33 9.48
CA ASP A 204 -11.85 -22.15 8.28
C ASP A 204 -10.44 -22.07 7.70
N GLU A 205 -9.74 -23.19 7.68
CA GLU A 205 -8.33 -23.26 7.27
C GLU A 205 -8.09 -22.93 5.79
N PRO A 206 -8.91 -23.39 4.84
CA PRO A 206 -8.82 -22.96 3.43
C PRO A 206 -8.96 -21.45 3.28
N THR A 207 -9.97 -20.85 3.87
CA THR A 207 -10.21 -19.39 3.86
C THR A 207 -9.04 -18.65 4.50
N ARG A 208 -8.58 -19.10 5.67
CA ARG A 208 -7.42 -18.50 6.35
C ARG A 208 -6.17 -18.49 5.48
N ARG A 209 -5.90 -19.57 4.74
CA ARG A 209 -4.76 -19.62 3.80
C ARG A 209 -4.86 -18.61 2.67
N VAL A 210 -6.05 -18.42 2.10
CA VAL A 210 -6.26 -17.42 1.04
C VAL A 210 -6.07 -16.01 1.61
N LEU A 211 -6.68 -15.71 2.75
CA LEU A 211 -6.57 -14.41 3.40
C LEU A 211 -5.14 -14.12 3.90
N THR A 212 -4.40 -15.13 4.37
CA THR A 212 -2.97 -14.98 4.71
C THR A 212 -2.16 -14.57 3.48
N ARG A 213 -2.40 -15.19 2.32
CA ARG A 213 -1.72 -14.77 1.07
C ARG A 213 -2.09 -13.34 0.67
N LEU A 214 -3.34 -12.94 0.91
CA LEU A 214 -3.78 -11.57 0.64
C LEU A 214 -3.10 -10.57 1.58
N ARG A 215 -2.99 -10.89 2.90
CA ARG A 215 -2.22 -10.12 3.86
C ARG A 215 -0.75 -10.01 3.46
N ASP A 216 -0.13 -11.13 3.06
CA ASP A 216 1.26 -11.14 2.59
C ASP A 216 1.44 -10.28 1.34
N LEU A 217 0.50 -10.36 0.39
CA LEU A 217 0.49 -9.49 -0.79
C LEU A 217 0.43 -8.02 -0.38
N PHE A 218 -0.47 -7.66 0.53
CA PHE A 218 -0.63 -6.30 1.03
C PHE A 218 0.68 -5.78 1.66
N GLY A 219 1.23 -6.50 2.63
CA GLY A 219 2.47 -6.10 3.31
C GLY A 219 3.67 -5.99 2.36
N LEU A 220 3.82 -6.96 1.45
CA LEU A 220 4.90 -6.92 0.47
C LEU A 220 4.73 -5.82 -0.58
N THR A 221 3.50 -5.46 -0.94
CA THR A 221 3.24 -4.32 -1.83
C THR A 221 3.63 -3.00 -1.15
N LEU A 222 3.37 -2.84 0.16
CA LEU A 222 3.84 -1.68 0.92
C LEU A 222 5.37 -1.60 0.93
N ILE A 223 6.06 -2.73 1.12
CA ILE A 223 7.52 -2.80 1.07
C ILE A 223 8.02 -2.51 -0.34
N GLU A 224 7.38 -3.04 -1.38
CA GLU A 224 7.75 -2.84 -2.78
C GLU A 224 7.62 -1.39 -3.21
N LYS A 225 6.53 -0.72 -2.85
CA LYS A 225 6.33 0.73 -3.10
C LYS A 225 7.44 1.59 -2.50
N ASN A 226 8.10 1.10 -1.45
CA ASN A 226 9.13 1.81 -0.70
C ASN A 226 10.54 1.21 -0.83
N LEU A 227 10.81 0.39 -1.86
CA LEU A 227 12.11 -0.28 -2.05
C LEU A 227 13.29 0.68 -2.06
N ALA A 228 13.14 1.87 -2.63
CA ALA A 228 14.20 2.89 -2.63
C ALA A 228 14.62 3.25 -1.20
N TRP A 229 13.65 3.45 -0.30
CA TRP A 229 13.92 3.74 1.10
C TRP A 229 14.69 2.59 1.77
N TYR A 230 14.21 1.35 1.62
CA TYR A 230 14.84 0.16 2.21
C TYR A 230 16.27 -0.06 1.70
N LEU A 231 16.52 0.19 0.41
CA LEU A 231 17.85 0.06 -0.21
C LEU A 231 18.81 1.15 0.27
N ILE A 232 18.36 2.42 0.31
CA ILE A 232 19.16 3.58 0.75
C ILE A 232 19.56 3.40 2.21
N HIS A 233 18.64 2.95 3.06
CA HIS A 233 18.89 2.73 4.48
C HIS A 233 19.52 1.35 4.77
N GLY A 234 19.85 0.57 3.73
CA GLY A 234 20.51 -0.74 3.86
C GLY A 234 19.69 -1.78 4.60
N ARG A 235 18.38 -1.63 4.67
CA ARG A 235 17.46 -2.58 5.33
C ARG A 235 17.17 -3.79 4.45
N LEU A 236 17.27 -3.62 3.15
CA LEU A 236 17.21 -4.70 2.17
C LEU A 236 18.46 -4.68 1.28
N SER A 237 18.96 -5.85 0.93
CA SER A 237 19.92 -5.99 -0.16
C SER A 237 19.20 -5.94 -1.51
N SER A 238 19.95 -5.64 -2.59
CA SER A 238 19.40 -5.66 -3.96
C SER A 238 18.79 -7.02 -4.32
N GLN A 239 19.37 -8.13 -3.83
CA GLN A 239 18.85 -9.46 -4.05
C GLN A 239 17.51 -9.68 -3.33
N ARG A 240 17.39 -9.23 -2.07
CA ARG A 240 16.13 -9.31 -1.32
C ARG A 240 15.06 -8.41 -1.91
N ALA A 241 15.43 -7.22 -2.40
CA ALA A 241 14.52 -6.32 -3.11
C ALA A 241 13.93 -6.99 -4.37
N GLN A 242 14.77 -7.64 -5.18
CA GLN A 242 14.30 -8.44 -6.32
C GLN A 242 13.41 -9.61 -5.91
N ALA A 243 13.70 -10.25 -4.76
CA ALA A 243 12.88 -11.32 -4.21
C ALA A 243 11.48 -10.82 -3.79
N VAL A 244 11.36 -9.59 -3.24
CA VAL A 244 10.06 -8.96 -2.93
C VAL A 244 9.21 -8.89 -4.19
N THR A 245 9.67 -8.21 -5.25
CA THR A 245 8.93 -8.09 -6.52
C THR A 245 8.57 -9.45 -7.12
N SER A 246 9.52 -10.39 -7.14
CA SER A 246 9.26 -11.73 -7.65
C SER A 246 8.21 -12.47 -6.82
N TYR A 247 8.14 -12.21 -5.52
CA TYR A 247 7.18 -12.87 -4.66
C TYR A 247 5.79 -12.23 -4.74
N VAL A 248 5.70 -10.90 -4.84
CA VAL A 248 4.45 -10.19 -5.15
C VAL A 248 3.81 -10.78 -6.40
N ASN A 249 4.55 -10.91 -7.50
CA ASN A 249 4.05 -11.51 -8.74
C ASN A 249 3.56 -12.95 -8.56
N ARG A 250 4.26 -13.77 -7.77
CA ARG A 250 3.80 -15.14 -7.45
C ARG A 250 2.54 -15.18 -6.60
N LEU A 251 2.37 -14.24 -5.67
CA LEU A 251 1.14 -14.13 -4.87
C LEU A 251 -0.05 -13.74 -5.74
N LEU A 252 0.12 -12.79 -6.67
CA LEU A 252 -0.93 -12.42 -7.64
C LEU A 252 -1.40 -13.62 -8.45
N VAL A 253 -0.47 -14.42 -8.98
CA VAL A 253 -0.82 -15.65 -9.73
C VAL A 253 -1.60 -16.63 -8.84
N ARG A 254 -1.22 -16.78 -7.56
CA ARG A 254 -1.88 -17.70 -6.62
C ARG A 254 -3.23 -17.21 -6.13
N LEU A 255 -3.44 -15.89 -6.05
CA LEU A 255 -4.69 -15.27 -5.62
C LEU A 255 -5.70 -15.13 -6.76
N ARG A 256 -5.23 -15.07 -8.01
CA ARG A 256 -6.09 -14.92 -9.18
C ARG A 256 -7.28 -15.89 -9.24
N PRO A 257 -7.15 -17.21 -8.95
CA PRO A 257 -8.28 -18.12 -8.94
C PRO A 257 -9.35 -17.79 -7.89
N HIS A 258 -8.96 -17.07 -6.82
CA HIS A 258 -9.82 -16.69 -5.70
C HIS A 258 -10.35 -15.25 -5.81
N ALA A 259 -10.01 -14.52 -6.89
CA ALA A 259 -10.35 -13.09 -6.99
C ALA A 259 -11.85 -12.85 -6.90
N ARG A 260 -12.66 -13.70 -7.55
CA ARG A 260 -14.11 -13.59 -7.49
C ARG A 260 -14.65 -13.87 -6.09
N ASP A 261 -14.22 -14.95 -5.46
CA ASP A 261 -14.65 -15.32 -4.10
C ASP A 261 -14.32 -14.21 -3.10
N LEU A 262 -13.15 -13.56 -3.25
CA LEU A 262 -12.74 -12.44 -2.41
C LEU A 262 -13.63 -11.21 -2.58
N VAL A 263 -14.10 -10.94 -3.81
CA VAL A 263 -15.04 -9.85 -4.07
C VAL A 263 -16.44 -10.22 -3.56
N ASP A 264 -16.91 -11.42 -3.84
CA ASP A 264 -18.23 -11.91 -3.40
C ASP A 264 -18.34 -11.97 -1.87
N ALA A 265 -17.21 -12.12 -1.15
CA ALA A 265 -17.15 -12.10 0.31
C ALA A 265 -17.59 -10.76 0.95
N PHE A 266 -17.64 -9.66 0.20
CA PHE A 266 -18.21 -8.39 0.66
C PHE A 266 -19.74 -8.45 0.77
N GLY A 267 -20.41 -9.48 0.22
CA GLY A 267 -21.85 -9.71 0.35
C GLY A 267 -22.71 -8.68 -0.40
N LEU A 268 -22.16 -8.01 -1.41
CA LEU A 268 -22.89 -7.03 -2.23
C LEU A 268 -23.62 -7.75 -3.35
N GLY A 269 -24.96 -7.73 -3.33
CA GLY A 269 -25.80 -8.26 -4.39
C GLY A 269 -26.02 -7.29 -5.55
N ASP A 270 -26.58 -7.79 -6.65
CA ASP A 270 -26.83 -7.01 -7.88
C ASP A 270 -27.72 -5.78 -7.63
N ASP A 271 -28.68 -5.86 -6.68
CA ASP A 271 -29.54 -4.78 -6.25
C ASP A 271 -28.78 -3.63 -5.58
N GLN A 272 -27.65 -3.94 -4.92
CA GLN A 272 -26.78 -2.97 -4.27
C GLN A 272 -25.76 -2.40 -5.25
N LEU A 273 -25.19 -3.23 -6.13
CA LEU A 273 -24.20 -2.81 -7.12
C LEU A 273 -24.75 -1.80 -8.10
N ARG A 274 -26.00 -1.99 -8.58
CA ARG A 274 -26.70 -1.07 -9.51
C ARG A 274 -25.83 -0.64 -10.70
N SER A 275 -25.00 -1.54 -11.18
CA SER A 275 -24.04 -1.31 -12.26
C SER A 275 -24.33 -2.30 -13.39
N VAL A 276 -24.54 -1.78 -14.58
CA VAL A 276 -24.90 -2.59 -15.75
C VAL A 276 -23.82 -3.62 -16.05
N ILE A 277 -22.55 -3.24 -15.98
CA ILE A 277 -21.42 -4.15 -16.22
C ILE A 277 -21.34 -5.26 -15.14
N ALA A 278 -21.71 -4.98 -13.89
CA ALA A 278 -21.70 -5.95 -12.80
C ALA A 278 -22.89 -6.92 -12.85
N SER A 279 -24.02 -6.49 -13.42
CA SER A 279 -25.25 -7.30 -13.53
C SER A 279 -25.35 -8.16 -14.79
N GLY A 280 -24.22 -8.47 -15.43
CA GLY A 280 -24.14 -9.38 -16.57
C GLY A 280 -24.46 -8.77 -17.94
N ALA A 281 -24.73 -7.46 -18.02
CA ALA A 281 -25.05 -6.79 -19.28
C ALA A 281 -23.91 -6.87 -20.30
N GLU A 282 -22.66 -6.96 -19.87
CA GLU A 282 -21.53 -7.15 -20.79
C GLU A 282 -21.57 -8.53 -21.46
N ALA A 283 -21.97 -9.57 -20.76
CA ALA A 283 -22.15 -10.89 -21.36
C ALA A 283 -23.29 -10.89 -22.41
N ALA A 284 -24.40 -10.19 -22.12
CA ALA A 284 -25.49 -10.00 -23.06
C ALA A 284 -25.04 -9.22 -24.30
N ARG A 285 -24.34 -8.09 -24.11
CA ARG A 285 -23.80 -7.29 -25.20
C ARG A 285 -22.84 -8.07 -26.10
N GLN A 286 -21.96 -8.88 -25.51
CA GLN A 286 -21.06 -9.73 -26.28
C GLN A 286 -21.79 -10.86 -27.02
N HIS A 287 -22.89 -11.38 -26.45
CA HIS A 287 -23.73 -12.34 -27.13
C HIS A 287 -24.39 -11.72 -28.34
N GLU A 288 -25.03 -10.57 -28.18
CA GLU A 288 -25.65 -9.82 -29.28
C GLU A 288 -24.65 -9.47 -30.39
N ALA A 289 -23.45 -9.03 -30.05
CA ALA A 289 -22.39 -8.73 -31.00
C ALA A 289 -22.03 -9.98 -31.84
N ARG A 290 -21.87 -11.15 -31.19
CA ARG A 290 -21.57 -12.41 -31.87
C ARG A 290 -22.72 -12.88 -32.76
N GLU A 291 -23.95 -12.72 -32.33
CA GLU A 291 -25.14 -13.03 -33.14
C GLU A 291 -25.24 -12.09 -34.36
N TYR A 292 -24.98 -10.79 -34.16
CA TYR A 292 -24.92 -9.83 -35.24
C TYR A 292 -23.85 -10.21 -36.27
N GLU A 293 -22.61 -10.51 -35.85
CA GLU A 293 -21.54 -10.95 -36.75
C GLU A 293 -21.90 -12.24 -37.50
N ARG A 294 -22.52 -13.20 -36.80
CA ARG A 294 -22.98 -14.46 -37.44
C ARG A 294 -24.02 -14.18 -38.54
N THR A 295 -24.97 -13.30 -38.23
CA THR A 295 -26.02 -12.90 -39.17
C THR A 295 -25.42 -12.18 -40.38
N GLN A 296 -24.49 -11.26 -40.18
CA GLN A 296 -23.80 -10.54 -41.26
C GLN A 296 -22.99 -11.49 -42.16
N ARG A 297 -22.27 -12.43 -41.54
CA ARG A 297 -21.52 -13.47 -42.29
C ARG A 297 -22.46 -14.39 -43.13
N ALA A 298 -23.60 -14.76 -42.56
CA ALA A 298 -24.61 -15.56 -43.25
C ALA A 298 -25.26 -14.80 -44.41
N ALA A 299 -25.39 -13.48 -44.33
CA ALA A 299 -25.87 -12.60 -45.40
C ALA A 299 -24.80 -12.28 -46.46
N GLY A 300 -23.62 -12.89 -46.40
CA GLY A 300 -22.53 -12.69 -47.35
C GLY A 300 -21.76 -11.36 -47.16
N ALA A 301 -21.96 -10.67 -46.05
CA ALA A 301 -21.16 -9.50 -45.71
C ALA A 301 -19.70 -9.93 -45.44
N GLU A 302 -18.76 -9.40 -46.21
CA GLU A 302 -17.34 -9.59 -45.91
C GLU A 302 -17.04 -9.04 -44.49
N PRO A 303 -16.28 -9.78 -43.68
CA PRO A 303 -15.88 -9.26 -42.38
C PRO A 303 -15.09 -7.95 -42.58
N ILE A 304 -15.64 -6.87 -42.07
CA ILE A 304 -15.08 -5.50 -42.18
C ILE A 304 -13.62 -5.43 -41.69
N ASN A 305 -13.12 -6.47 -41.07
CA ASN A 305 -11.95 -6.34 -40.20
C ASN A 305 -10.62 -6.92 -40.67
N GLU A 306 -10.55 -7.94 -41.51
CA GLU A 306 -9.24 -8.53 -41.81
C GLU A 306 -8.45 -7.74 -42.85
N LYS A 307 -9.09 -7.28 -43.91
CA LYS A 307 -8.41 -6.42 -44.90
C LYS A 307 -8.11 -5.02 -44.39
N VAL A 308 -9.09 -4.39 -43.73
CA VAL A 308 -8.93 -3.03 -43.19
C VAL A 308 -7.93 -2.99 -42.03
N LEU A 309 -7.92 -4.00 -41.15
CA LEU A 309 -6.90 -4.16 -40.13
C LEU A 309 -5.52 -4.44 -40.74
N HIS A 310 -5.42 -5.29 -41.75
CA HIS A 310 -4.15 -5.62 -42.39
C HIS A 310 -3.56 -4.42 -43.17
N GLU A 311 -4.41 -3.67 -43.89
CA GLU A 311 -4.00 -2.44 -44.54
C GLU A 311 -3.68 -1.30 -43.56
N GLY A 312 -4.45 -1.17 -42.49
CA GLY A 312 -4.19 -0.24 -41.42
C GLY A 312 -2.87 -0.56 -40.70
N GLN A 313 -2.60 -1.81 -40.42
CA GLN A 313 -1.35 -2.29 -39.82
C GLN A 313 -0.16 -2.10 -40.76
N LYS A 314 -0.32 -2.33 -42.06
CA LYS A 314 0.73 -2.04 -43.06
C LYS A 314 1.03 -0.53 -43.14
N ARG A 315 -0.02 0.32 -43.18
CA ARG A 315 0.16 1.78 -43.18
C ARG A 315 0.78 2.31 -41.89
N ALA A 316 0.52 1.69 -40.78
CA ALA A 316 1.10 2.04 -39.48
C ALA A 316 2.51 1.46 -39.24
N GLY A 317 3.10 0.72 -40.19
CA GLY A 317 4.41 0.08 -40.04
C GLY A 317 4.45 -1.03 -38.98
N LEU A 318 3.30 -1.54 -38.56
CA LEU A 318 3.16 -2.56 -37.51
C LEU A 318 2.98 -3.98 -38.08
N ALA A 319 2.92 -4.14 -39.39
CA ALA A 319 2.90 -5.47 -40.02
C ALA A 319 4.29 -6.09 -39.91
N ARG A 320 4.39 -7.18 -39.18
CA ARG A 320 5.61 -7.98 -39.12
C ARG A 320 5.90 -8.51 -40.54
N ALA A 321 7.14 -8.31 -41.01
CA ALA A 321 7.68 -8.95 -42.16
C ALA A 321 7.69 -10.49 -42.01
#